data_3737664d4f44a63a690a4f8e290d61db
#
_entry.id   3737664d4f44a63a690a4f8e290d61db
#
_cell.length_a   1.000
_cell.length_b   1.000
_cell.length_c   1.000
_cell.angle_alpha   90.00
_cell.angle_beta   90.00
_cell.angle_gamma   90.00
#
_symmetry.space_group_name_H-M   'P 1'
#
loop_
_entity.id
_entity.type
_entity.pdbx_description
1 polymer ?
#
loop_
_entity_poly.entity_id
_entity_poly.type
_entity_poly.pdbx_seq_one_letter_code
_entity_poly.pdbx_strand_id
1 'polypeptide(L)'
;VPTYAGATPVIPAARSRVTRAYARFWQHLPFARAVAPGYGLYAVNAAGRARWEEFPDIISDDTFVRLQFAPAERVQVAETYAWPMVEGFAALVRVRRRQDRGVRELAVLWPELMAHEGKPRLTPAALVGMALHDPQGFAVYAAVALAVRAKHGDARFTRGR
;
A
#
# COMPACT_ATOMS: atom_id res chain seq x y z
N VAL A 1 -1.03 2.02 26.58
CA VAL A 1 -1.68 2.56 25.39
C VAL A 1 -1.46 1.57 24.25
N PRO A 2 -2.49 1.22 23.45
CA PRO A 2 -2.35 0.41 22.24
C PRO A 2 -1.39 1.07 21.26
N THR A 3 -0.47 0.29 20.70
CA THR A 3 0.57 0.81 19.79
C THR A 3 0.78 -0.13 18.62
N TYR A 4 0.90 0.46 17.44
CA TYR A 4 1.32 -0.19 16.19
C TYR A 4 2.69 0.37 15.78
N ALA A 5 3.65 -0.49 15.55
CA ALA A 5 4.98 -0.12 15.11
C ALA A 5 5.27 -0.71 13.72
N GLY A 6 5.81 0.09 12.82
CA GLY A 6 6.23 -0.35 11.49
C GLY A 6 7.69 0.02 11.21
N ALA A 7 8.44 -0.90 10.60
CA ALA A 7 9.77 -0.63 10.09
C ALA A 7 9.72 0.11 8.74
N THR A 8 10.82 0.74 8.35
CA THR A 8 10.90 1.50 7.11
C THR A 8 11.20 0.57 5.92
N PRO A 9 10.29 0.44 4.94
CA PRO A 9 10.53 -0.38 3.76
C PRO A 9 11.57 0.29 2.85
N VAL A 10 12.58 -0.45 2.44
CA VAL A 10 13.56 -0.07 1.43
C VAL A 10 13.33 -0.91 0.19
N ILE A 11 13.10 -0.28 -0.95
CA ILE A 11 12.87 -0.98 -2.22
C ILE A 11 14.22 -1.25 -2.88
N PRO A 12 14.66 -2.52 -2.97
CA PRO A 12 15.88 -2.89 -3.69
C PRO A 12 15.77 -2.56 -5.17
N ALA A 13 16.92 -2.39 -5.84
CA ALA A 13 16.96 -2.14 -7.27
C ALA A 13 16.36 -3.32 -8.05
N ALA A 14 15.28 -3.07 -8.76
CA ALA A 14 14.61 -4.05 -9.60
C ALA A 14 15.43 -4.38 -10.87
N ARG A 15 15.27 -5.59 -11.43
CA ARG A 15 15.89 -5.98 -12.72
C ARG A 15 15.19 -5.30 -13.90
N SER A 16 13.87 -5.29 -13.90
CA SER A 16 13.05 -4.67 -14.93
C SER A 16 13.20 -3.14 -14.94
N ARG A 17 13.46 -2.56 -16.10
CA ARG A 17 13.46 -1.09 -16.29
C ARG A 17 12.12 -0.46 -15.93
N VAL A 18 11.02 -1.18 -16.24
CA VAL A 18 9.64 -0.75 -15.91
C VAL A 18 9.47 -0.69 -14.40
N THR A 19 9.86 -1.75 -13.68
CA THR A 19 9.74 -1.78 -12.20
C THR A 19 10.62 -0.72 -11.56
N ARG A 20 11.85 -0.49 -12.05
CA ARG A 20 12.71 0.59 -11.54
C ARG A 20 12.08 1.97 -11.68
N ALA A 21 11.53 2.28 -12.86
CA ALA A 21 10.86 3.56 -13.10
C ALA A 21 9.62 3.72 -12.23
N TYR A 22 8.81 2.65 -12.13
CA TYR A 22 7.64 2.63 -11.25
C TYR A 22 8.00 2.84 -9.79
N ALA A 23 8.99 2.09 -9.26
CA ALA A 23 9.43 2.15 -7.87
C ALA A 23 9.99 3.54 -7.52
N ARG A 24 10.80 4.13 -8.40
CA ARG A 24 11.36 5.48 -8.22
C ARG A 24 10.25 6.52 -8.05
N PHE A 25 9.25 6.51 -8.92
CA PHE A 25 8.11 7.44 -8.82
C PHE A 25 7.25 7.14 -7.59
N TRP A 26 6.92 5.86 -7.35
CA TRP A 26 6.03 5.41 -6.28
C TRP A 26 6.53 5.82 -4.89
N GLN A 27 7.84 5.74 -4.63
CA GLN A 27 8.46 6.12 -3.35
C GLN A 27 8.29 7.61 -2.99
N HIS A 28 7.98 8.46 -3.97
CA HIS A 28 7.74 9.88 -3.75
C HIS A 28 6.28 10.20 -3.47
N LEU A 29 5.38 9.23 -3.63
CA LEU A 29 3.96 9.45 -3.35
C LEU A 29 3.73 9.69 -1.85
N PRO A 30 2.83 10.60 -1.47
CA PRO A 30 2.61 10.95 -0.07
C PRO A 30 2.28 9.75 0.81
N PHE A 31 1.47 8.82 0.32
CA PHE A 31 1.09 7.63 1.08
C PHE A 31 2.26 6.65 1.29
N ALA A 32 3.25 6.62 0.40
CA ALA A 32 4.45 5.78 0.55
C ALA A 32 5.39 6.31 1.64
N ARG A 33 5.24 7.58 2.01
CA ARG A 33 6.00 8.27 3.05
C ARG A 33 5.21 8.45 4.34
N ALA A 34 4.02 7.88 4.43
CA ALA A 34 3.21 7.93 5.64
C ALA A 34 3.88 7.15 6.78
N VAL A 35 3.61 7.54 8.02
CA VAL A 35 4.11 6.85 9.20
C VAL A 35 3.56 5.42 9.24
N ALA A 36 4.46 4.45 9.36
CA ALA A 36 4.15 3.02 9.47
C ALA A 36 3.06 2.56 8.47
N PRO A 37 3.35 2.58 7.15
CA PRO A 37 2.34 2.39 6.11
C PRO A 37 1.76 0.96 6.05
N GLY A 38 2.36 -0.02 6.76
CA GLY A 38 1.83 -1.37 6.87
C GLY A 38 2.07 -2.24 5.64
N TYR A 39 3.31 -2.33 5.20
CA TYR A 39 3.70 -3.19 4.07
C TYR A 39 4.20 -4.57 4.53
N GLY A 40 3.34 -5.30 5.26
CA GLY A 40 3.60 -6.69 5.63
C GLY A 40 4.57 -6.91 6.80
N LEU A 41 5.27 -5.88 7.30
CA LEU A 41 6.11 -5.98 8.50
C LEU A 41 5.72 -4.93 9.53
N TYR A 42 5.08 -5.39 10.59
CA TYR A 42 4.63 -4.57 11.70
C TYR A 42 4.66 -5.34 13.01
N ALA A 43 4.61 -4.64 14.12
CA ALA A 43 4.42 -5.18 15.46
C ALA A 43 3.30 -4.43 16.18
N VAL A 44 2.58 -5.14 17.03
CA VAL A 44 1.58 -4.55 17.91
C VAL A 44 1.80 -5.04 19.34
N ASN A 45 1.55 -4.16 20.32
CA ASN A 45 1.58 -4.59 21.72
C ASN A 45 0.30 -5.35 22.13
N ALA A 46 0.31 -6.00 23.28
CA ALA A 46 -0.82 -6.80 23.77
C ALA A 46 -2.13 -6.00 23.82
N ALA A 47 -2.08 -4.75 24.28
CA ALA A 47 -3.24 -3.87 24.34
C ALA A 47 -3.80 -3.54 22.96
N GLY A 48 -2.93 -3.41 21.95
CA GLY A 48 -3.32 -3.22 20.56
C GLY A 48 -3.91 -4.49 19.96
N ARG A 49 -3.29 -5.66 20.23
CA ARG A 49 -3.76 -6.96 19.76
C ARG A 49 -5.17 -7.30 20.26
N ALA A 50 -5.54 -6.85 21.44
CA ALA A 50 -6.86 -7.06 22.03
C ALA A 50 -8.03 -6.33 21.31
N ARG A 51 -7.74 -5.53 20.28
CA ARG A 51 -8.77 -4.80 19.50
C ARG A 51 -9.53 -5.67 18.51
N TRP A 52 -9.05 -6.85 18.22
CA TRP A 52 -9.76 -7.84 17.37
C TRP A 52 -9.54 -9.25 17.91
N GLU A 53 -10.49 -10.12 17.66
CA GLU A 53 -10.45 -11.51 18.12
C GLU A 53 -9.65 -12.39 17.17
N GLU A 54 -10.16 -12.65 15.98
CA GLU A 54 -9.53 -13.46 14.94
C GLU A 54 -9.10 -12.61 13.75
N PHE A 55 -8.08 -13.07 13.03
CA PHE A 55 -7.72 -12.45 11.76
C PHE A 55 -8.77 -12.79 10.72
N PRO A 56 -9.36 -11.79 10.06
CA PRO A 56 -10.33 -12.05 9.01
C PRO A 56 -9.66 -12.67 7.77
N ASP A 57 -10.39 -13.54 7.08
CA ASP A 57 -9.95 -14.11 5.79
C ASP A 57 -10.19 -13.09 4.66
N ILE A 58 -9.31 -12.12 4.55
CA ILE A 58 -9.36 -11.00 3.59
C ILE A 58 -8.03 -10.83 2.84
N ILE A 59 -8.07 -10.02 1.78
CA ILE A 59 -6.88 -9.79 0.95
C ILE A 59 -5.81 -8.94 1.67
N SER A 60 -6.24 -7.93 2.42
CA SER A 60 -5.36 -6.90 3.02
C SER A 60 -5.43 -6.94 4.55
N ASP A 61 -5.00 -8.04 5.13
CA ASP A 61 -4.93 -8.27 6.57
C ASP A 61 -3.97 -7.29 7.28
N ASP A 62 -2.85 -6.95 6.66
CA ASP A 62 -1.91 -5.93 7.13
C ASP A 62 -2.57 -4.54 7.25
N THR A 63 -3.37 -4.18 6.26
CA THR A 63 -4.13 -2.93 6.28
C THR A 63 -5.24 -2.97 7.33
N PHE A 64 -5.94 -4.10 7.49
CA PHE A 64 -6.93 -4.29 8.54
C PHE A 64 -6.31 -4.03 9.92
N VAL A 65 -5.16 -4.65 10.22
CA VAL A 65 -4.47 -4.43 11.49
C VAL A 65 -4.05 -2.97 11.65
N ARG A 66 -3.47 -2.35 10.63
CA ARG A 66 -3.05 -0.94 10.69
C ARG A 66 -4.22 0.00 10.99
N LEU A 67 -5.39 -0.27 10.42
CA LEU A 67 -6.60 0.55 10.61
C LEU A 67 -7.25 0.37 12.00
N GLN A 68 -6.88 -0.64 12.79
CA GLN A 68 -7.26 -0.74 14.20
C GLN A 68 -6.65 0.38 15.05
N PHE A 69 -5.68 1.12 14.53
CA PHE A 69 -4.95 2.16 15.24
C PHE A 69 -5.17 3.52 14.58
N ALA A 70 -5.51 4.52 15.39
CA ALA A 70 -5.51 5.90 14.93
C ALA A 70 -4.09 6.34 14.50
N PRO A 71 -3.93 7.33 13.60
CA PRO A 71 -2.60 7.77 13.16
C PRO A 71 -1.63 8.12 14.31
N ALA A 72 -2.15 8.67 15.41
CA ALA A 72 -1.34 9.02 16.59
C ALA A 72 -0.84 7.81 17.42
N GLU A 73 -1.40 6.62 17.18
CA GLU A 73 -1.00 5.38 17.84
C GLU A 73 0.01 4.57 17.02
N ARG A 74 0.44 5.11 15.87
CA ARG A 74 1.39 4.47 14.95
C ARG A 74 2.77 5.07 15.13
N VAL A 75 3.76 4.20 15.23
CA VAL A 75 5.17 4.56 15.40
C VAL A 75 5.97 4.01 14.23
N GLN A 76 6.77 4.87 13.60
CA GLN A 76 7.78 4.46 12.63
C GLN A 76 9.09 4.21 13.37
N VAL A 77 9.60 2.98 13.31
CA VAL A 77 10.91 2.68 13.87
C VAL A 77 12.02 2.96 12.85
N ALA A 78 13.25 3.18 13.34
CA ALA A 78 14.39 3.55 12.49
C ALA A 78 14.92 2.38 11.65
N GLU A 79 14.63 1.15 12.08
CA GLU A 79 15.05 -0.07 11.40
C GLU A 79 14.44 -0.16 10.01
N THR A 80 15.22 -0.72 9.09
CA THR A 80 14.80 -0.89 7.70
C THR A 80 14.69 -2.37 7.32
N TYR A 81 13.86 -2.67 6.33
CA TYR A 81 13.79 -4.00 5.73
C TYR A 81 13.66 -3.93 4.22
N ALA A 82 14.17 -4.95 3.53
CA ALA A 82 14.05 -5.04 2.09
C ALA A 82 12.60 -5.41 1.70
N TRP A 83 11.98 -4.54 0.89
CA TRP A 83 10.62 -4.75 0.37
C TRP A 83 10.64 -4.71 -1.17
N PRO A 84 11.02 -5.84 -1.84
CA PRO A 84 11.14 -5.87 -3.29
C PRO A 84 9.79 -5.73 -3.97
N MET A 85 9.73 -4.92 -5.02
CA MET A 85 8.55 -4.88 -5.91
C MET A 85 8.57 -6.04 -6.90
N VAL A 86 7.39 -6.44 -7.34
CA VAL A 86 7.23 -7.44 -8.40
C VAL A 86 7.74 -6.93 -9.74
N GLU A 87 8.26 -7.83 -10.57
CA GLU A 87 8.98 -7.49 -11.80
C GLU A 87 8.07 -7.40 -13.02
N GLY A 88 8.16 -6.27 -13.71
CA GLY A 88 7.52 -6.03 -15.00
C GLY A 88 6.08 -5.51 -14.92
N PHE A 89 5.62 -4.94 -16.05
CA PHE A 89 4.35 -4.23 -16.15
C PHE A 89 3.13 -5.08 -15.75
N ALA A 90 3.03 -6.29 -16.29
CA ALA A 90 1.89 -7.18 -16.03
C ALA A 90 1.77 -7.59 -14.55
N ALA A 91 2.91 -7.83 -13.89
CA ALA A 91 2.95 -8.17 -12.48
C ALA A 91 2.56 -6.97 -11.60
N LEU A 92 3.04 -5.76 -11.92
CA LEU A 92 2.65 -4.52 -11.24
C LEU A 92 1.14 -4.28 -11.34
N VAL A 93 0.55 -4.44 -12.53
CA VAL A 93 -0.90 -4.30 -12.72
C VAL A 93 -1.67 -5.33 -11.89
N ARG A 94 -1.24 -6.59 -11.87
CA ARG A 94 -1.88 -7.66 -11.12
C ARG A 94 -1.87 -7.40 -9.61
N VAL A 95 -0.70 -7.04 -9.07
CA VAL A 95 -0.55 -6.74 -7.63
C VAL A 95 -1.35 -5.50 -7.25
N ARG A 96 -1.30 -4.43 -8.05
CA ARG A 96 -2.08 -3.22 -7.79
C ARG A 96 -3.58 -3.50 -7.76
N ARG A 97 -4.11 -4.32 -8.69
CA ARG A 97 -5.51 -4.75 -8.67
C ARG A 97 -5.88 -5.51 -7.41
N ARG A 98 -4.98 -6.41 -6.97
CA ARG A 98 -5.19 -7.16 -5.72
C ARG A 98 -5.26 -6.20 -4.53
N GLN A 99 -4.33 -5.27 -4.42
CA GLN A 99 -4.31 -4.25 -3.34
C GLN A 99 -5.56 -3.38 -3.37
N ASP A 100 -5.95 -2.85 -4.53
CA ASP A 100 -7.15 -2.02 -4.68
C ASP A 100 -8.44 -2.80 -4.33
N ARG A 101 -8.47 -4.11 -4.58
CA ARG A 101 -9.58 -4.99 -4.17
C ARG A 101 -9.61 -5.15 -2.66
N GLY A 102 -8.47 -5.43 -2.02
CA GLY A 102 -8.40 -5.58 -0.57
C GLY A 102 -8.81 -4.32 0.18
N VAL A 103 -8.40 -3.14 -0.30
CA VAL A 103 -8.85 -1.87 0.30
C VAL A 103 -10.37 -1.66 0.13
N ARG A 104 -10.94 -2.02 -1.01
CA ARG A 104 -12.41 -1.95 -1.19
C ARG A 104 -13.15 -2.95 -0.31
N GLU A 105 -12.62 -4.15 -0.14
CA GLU A 105 -13.17 -5.18 0.75
C GLU A 105 -13.23 -4.66 2.19
N LEU A 106 -12.14 -4.05 2.68
CA LEU A 106 -12.09 -3.41 3.98
C LEU A 106 -13.11 -2.28 4.13
N ALA A 107 -13.22 -1.41 3.14
CA ALA A 107 -14.16 -0.29 3.17
C ALA A 107 -15.64 -0.73 3.20
N VAL A 108 -15.95 -1.92 2.69
CA VAL A 108 -17.30 -2.51 2.75
C VAL A 108 -17.55 -3.21 4.08
N LEU A 109 -16.58 -3.98 4.57
CA LEU A 109 -16.74 -4.81 5.77
C LEU A 109 -16.60 -4.00 7.07
N TRP A 110 -15.71 -3.00 7.09
CA TRP A 110 -15.41 -2.16 8.26
C TRP A 110 -15.27 -0.68 7.85
N PRO A 111 -16.37 -0.03 7.42
CA PRO A 111 -16.32 1.36 6.96
C PRO A 111 -15.84 2.33 8.05
N GLU A 112 -16.11 2.04 9.32
CA GLU A 112 -15.66 2.82 10.47
C GLU A 112 -14.12 2.85 10.61
N LEU A 113 -13.43 1.76 10.27
CA LEU A 113 -11.97 1.71 10.33
C LEU A 113 -11.31 2.64 9.31
N MET A 114 -12.01 2.98 8.22
CA MET A 114 -11.46 3.89 7.19
C MET A 114 -11.23 5.30 7.72
N ALA A 115 -11.84 5.70 8.84
CA ALA A 115 -11.54 6.95 9.52
C ALA A 115 -10.08 7.03 10.02
N HIS A 116 -9.47 5.88 10.27
CA HIS A 116 -8.07 5.78 10.70
C HIS A 116 -7.07 5.72 9.54
N GLU A 117 -7.49 5.87 8.28
CA GLU A 117 -6.58 5.72 7.13
C GLU A 117 -5.40 6.70 7.21
N GLY A 118 -5.64 7.97 7.47
CA GLY A 118 -4.61 8.98 7.74
C GLY A 118 -3.61 9.21 6.60
N LYS A 119 -3.85 8.67 5.39
CA LYS A 119 -2.98 8.88 4.24
C LYS A 119 -3.11 10.30 3.70
N PRO A 120 -1.99 11.01 3.49
CA PRO A 120 -2.02 12.32 2.86
C PRO A 120 -2.62 12.24 1.45
N ARG A 121 -3.46 13.20 1.11
CA ARG A 121 -4.04 13.29 -0.24
C ARG A 121 -3.01 13.80 -1.23
N LEU A 122 -2.92 13.16 -2.38
CA LEU A 122 -2.14 13.66 -3.51
C LEU A 122 -2.93 14.77 -4.22
N THR A 123 -2.43 15.99 -4.14
CA THR A 123 -3.05 17.12 -4.86
C THR A 123 -2.65 17.12 -6.35
N PRO A 124 -3.48 17.65 -7.27
CA PRO A 124 -3.11 17.78 -8.67
C PRO A 124 -1.80 18.56 -8.89
N ALA A 125 -1.56 19.63 -8.13
CA ALA A 125 -0.32 20.41 -8.22
C ALA A 125 0.91 19.58 -7.82
N ALA A 126 0.82 18.81 -6.73
CA ALA A 126 1.89 17.90 -6.33
C ALA A 126 2.15 16.81 -7.38
N LEU A 127 1.09 16.27 -7.98
CA LEU A 127 1.22 15.28 -9.05
C LEU A 127 1.94 15.86 -10.29
N VAL A 128 1.59 17.06 -10.70
CA VAL A 128 2.26 17.78 -11.81
C VAL A 128 3.73 18.00 -11.48
N GLY A 129 4.05 18.52 -10.29
CA GLY A 129 5.44 18.71 -9.85
C GLY A 129 6.26 17.41 -9.89
N MET A 130 5.68 16.31 -9.40
CA MET A 130 6.33 15.00 -9.45
C MET A 130 6.51 14.49 -10.89
N ALA A 131 5.53 14.70 -11.76
CA ALA A 131 5.60 14.31 -13.17
C ALA A 131 6.69 15.10 -13.93
N LEU A 132 6.87 16.38 -13.62
CA LEU A 132 7.94 17.20 -14.19
C LEU A 132 9.33 16.77 -13.67
N HIS A 133 9.42 16.35 -12.41
CA HIS A 133 10.67 15.89 -11.81
C HIS A 133 11.11 14.51 -12.34
N ASP A 134 10.17 13.59 -12.51
CA ASP A 134 10.42 12.23 -13.06
C ASP A 134 9.36 11.86 -14.12
N PRO A 135 9.45 12.40 -15.34
CA PRO A 135 8.47 12.15 -16.40
C PRO A 135 8.41 10.68 -16.83
N GLN A 136 9.53 9.97 -16.82
CA GLN A 136 9.56 8.53 -17.15
C GLN A 136 8.87 7.69 -16.07
N GLY A 137 9.17 7.94 -14.80
CA GLY A 137 8.51 7.25 -13.69
C GLY A 137 7.03 7.53 -13.66
N PHE A 138 6.63 8.79 -13.88
CA PHE A 138 5.23 9.19 -14.01
C PHE A 138 4.52 8.45 -15.15
N ALA A 139 5.10 8.40 -16.34
CA ALA A 139 4.49 7.72 -17.49
C ALA A 139 4.23 6.23 -17.20
N VAL A 140 5.20 5.54 -16.59
CA VAL A 140 5.05 4.13 -16.21
C VAL A 140 3.99 3.98 -15.12
N TYR A 141 4.00 4.83 -14.09
CA TYR A 141 3.01 4.80 -13.02
C TYR A 141 1.60 5.04 -13.54
N ALA A 142 1.42 6.03 -14.41
CA ALA A 142 0.14 6.36 -15.04
C ALA A 142 -0.35 5.20 -15.95
N ALA A 143 0.54 4.61 -16.74
CA ALA A 143 0.20 3.45 -17.57
C ALA A 143 -0.29 2.25 -16.74
N VAL A 144 0.38 1.95 -15.63
CA VAL A 144 -0.07 0.91 -14.68
C VAL A 144 -1.43 1.27 -14.09
N ALA A 145 -1.63 2.52 -13.65
CA ALA A 145 -2.89 2.97 -13.07
C ALA A 145 -4.06 2.90 -14.07
N LEU A 146 -3.84 3.28 -15.32
CA LEU A 146 -4.82 3.15 -16.40
C LEU A 146 -5.14 1.69 -16.72
N ALA A 147 -4.12 0.83 -16.82
CA ALA A 147 -4.31 -0.60 -17.06
C ALA A 147 -5.08 -1.28 -15.92
N VAL A 148 -4.87 -0.86 -14.67
CA VAL A 148 -5.64 -1.34 -13.51
C VAL A 148 -7.13 -1.03 -13.70
N ARG A 149 -7.46 0.19 -14.13
CA ARG A 149 -8.85 0.65 -14.35
C ARG A 149 -9.53 0.01 -15.56
N ALA A 150 -8.78 -0.20 -16.65
CA ALA A 150 -9.33 -0.66 -17.94
C ALA A 150 -9.95 -2.08 -17.92
N LYS A 151 -9.60 -2.93 -16.95
CA LYS A 151 -10.14 -4.29 -16.79
C LYS A 151 -10.93 -4.47 -15.50
N HIS A 152 -11.99 -3.70 -15.30
CA HIS A 152 -12.98 -3.99 -14.23
C HIS A 152 -14.02 -5.04 -14.68
N GLY A 153 -13.85 -5.66 -15.86
CA GLY A 153 -14.84 -6.53 -16.48
C GLY A 153 -14.72 -8.03 -16.24
N ASP A 154 -13.56 -8.58 -15.86
CA ASP A 154 -13.42 -10.05 -15.74
C ASP A 154 -12.36 -10.44 -14.70
N ALA A 155 -12.79 -10.90 -13.55
CA ALA A 155 -12.09 -11.95 -12.81
C ALA A 155 -12.97 -12.51 -11.69
N ARG A 156 -13.66 -13.61 -11.96
CA ARG A 156 -14.00 -14.57 -10.90
C ARG A 156 -12.68 -15.03 -10.28
N PHE A 157 -12.52 -14.72 -9.02
CA PHE A 157 -11.38 -15.16 -8.22
C PHE A 157 -11.55 -16.64 -7.90
N THR A 158 -10.70 -17.51 -8.43
CA THR A 158 -10.48 -18.85 -7.92
C THR A 158 -9.51 -18.73 -6.73
N ARG A 159 -10.01 -18.92 -5.50
CA ARG A 159 -9.15 -19.15 -4.34
C ARG A 159 -8.37 -20.43 -4.61
N GLY A 160 -7.05 -20.33 -4.80
CA GLY A 160 -6.17 -21.48 -4.71
C GLY A 160 -6.18 -21.97 -3.26
N ARG A 161 -6.62 -23.19 -3.06
CA ARG A 161 -6.40 -23.95 -1.82
C ARG A 161 -4.94 -24.36 -1.70
#